data_09ec2b39136ab95b05b2d553a704ea41
#
_entry.id   09ec2b39136ab95b05b2d553a704ea41
#
_cell.length_a   1.000
_cell.length_b   1.000
_cell.length_c   1.000
_cell.angle_alpha   90.00
_cell.angle_beta   90.00
_cell.angle_gamma   90.00
#
_symmetry.space_group_name_H-M   'P 1'
#
loop_
_entity.id
_entity.type
_entity.pdbx_description
1 polymer ?
#
loop_
_entity_poly.entity_id
_entity_poly.type
_entity_poly.pdbx_seq_one_letter_code
_entity_poly.pdbx_strand_id
1 'polypeptide(L)'
;MPAATYLFDLWFAHDSDLIGHVESHGKDWIGPRRSNRQVTFEGEQQRVNALEEGIDTEEREIDDDIYNIWTKTLPVLQLDERRLVIAETEIEDDEENPVKYFATNKIDASSAHIIRSYSKRWRVETFFGDSKEDLGLGGCEVRNSDGASIDWHLQMLTDSLLRLGSPSSVLERLVPKASLLRAQLEHGLKETVYNVFAWVRDQPNRDLNGLMGEMDHLFLHSKGSEGCL
;
A
#
# COMPACT_ATOMS: atom_id res chain seq x y z
N MET A 1 5.82 22.90 -3.20
CA MET A 1 5.15 21.62 -2.96
C MET A 1 5.82 20.95 -1.78
N PRO A 2 5.10 20.25 -0.90
CA PRO A 2 5.74 19.55 0.21
C PRO A 2 6.76 18.55 -0.31
N ALA A 3 7.81 18.30 0.46
CA ALA A 3 8.81 17.29 0.12
C ALA A 3 8.13 15.93 0.06
N ALA A 4 8.13 15.31 -1.11
CA ALA A 4 7.59 13.98 -1.29
C ALA A 4 8.75 13.00 -1.48
N THR A 5 8.69 11.87 -0.80
CA THR A 5 9.60 10.76 -1.03
C THR A 5 8.90 9.75 -1.94
N TYR A 6 9.52 9.44 -3.07
CA TYR A 6 9.01 8.41 -3.99
C TYR A 6 9.41 7.03 -3.51
N LEU A 7 8.45 6.11 -3.51
CA LEU A 7 8.69 4.72 -3.17
C LEU A 7 8.61 3.90 -4.46
N PHE A 8 9.75 3.42 -4.91
CA PHE A 8 9.83 2.60 -6.11
C PHE A 8 9.65 1.11 -5.78
N ASP A 9 9.08 0.35 -6.70
CA ASP A 9 9.22 -1.10 -6.66
C ASP A 9 10.57 -1.52 -7.26
N LEU A 10 10.83 -2.84 -7.24
CA LEU A 10 12.08 -3.39 -7.74
C LEU A 10 12.30 -3.08 -9.23
N TRP A 11 11.22 -2.96 -10.00
CA TRP A 11 11.29 -2.70 -11.44
C TRP A 11 11.77 -1.28 -11.73
N PHE A 12 11.15 -0.28 -11.13
CA PHE A 12 11.48 1.13 -11.33
C PHE A 12 12.76 1.56 -10.60
N ALA A 13 13.10 0.92 -9.49
CA ALA A 13 14.32 1.21 -8.73
C ALA A 13 15.62 0.90 -9.50
N HIS A 14 15.54 0.28 -10.69
CA HIS A 14 16.69 0.01 -11.55
C HIS A 14 16.87 1.00 -12.70
N ASP A 15 15.88 1.83 -12.94
CA ASP A 15 15.91 2.84 -13.99
C ASP A 15 16.66 4.08 -13.52
N SER A 16 17.92 4.19 -13.96
CA SER A 16 18.80 5.33 -13.60
C SER A 16 18.28 6.65 -14.17
N ASP A 17 17.61 6.63 -15.31
CA ASP A 17 17.09 7.85 -15.94
C ASP A 17 15.88 8.36 -15.16
N LEU A 18 14.99 7.48 -14.74
CA LEU A 18 13.87 7.82 -13.86
C LEU A 18 14.36 8.36 -12.52
N ILE A 19 15.33 7.69 -11.89
CA ILE A 19 15.94 8.14 -10.64
C ILE A 19 16.58 9.52 -10.81
N GLY A 20 17.39 9.70 -11.85
CA GLY A 20 18.02 10.98 -12.17
C GLY A 20 17.00 12.10 -12.42
N HIS A 21 15.88 11.78 -13.07
CA HIS A 21 14.78 12.73 -13.25
C HIS A 21 14.15 13.15 -11.92
N VAL A 22 13.86 12.21 -11.02
CA VAL A 22 13.32 12.50 -9.68
C VAL A 22 14.28 13.37 -8.87
N GLU A 23 15.58 13.05 -8.89
CA GLU A 23 16.60 13.79 -8.17
C GLU A 23 16.83 15.21 -8.75
N SER A 24 16.76 15.37 -10.06
CA SER A 24 16.87 16.69 -10.72
C SER A 24 15.74 17.65 -10.30
N HIS A 25 14.62 17.12 -9.82
CA HIS A 25 13.51 17.88 -9.26
C HIS A 25 13.60 18.06 -7.74
N GLY A 26 14.74 17.75 -7.13
CA GLY A 26 14.96 17.88 -5.69
C GLY A 26 14.07 16.96 -4.85
N LYS A 27 13.76 15.78 -5.36
CA LYS A 27 12.91 14.80 -4.66
C LYS A 27 13.73 13.66 -4.11
N ASP A 28 13.28 13.16 -2.95
CA ASP A 28 13.83 11.96 -2.35
C ASP A 28 13.16 10.71 -2.92
N TRP A 29 13.87 9.60 -2.86
CA TRP A 29 13.33 8.30 -3.22
C TRP A 29 13.87 7.20 -2.31
N ILE A 30 13.12 6.10 -2.19
CA ILE A 30 13.51 4.85 -1.56
C ILE A 30 13.10 3.72 -2.51
N GLY A 31 14.00 2.80 -2.79
CA GLY A 31 13.70 1.66 -3.65
C GLY A 31 14.53 0.43 -3.29
N PRO A 32 14.01 -0.77 -3.55
CA PRO A 32 14.75 -1.99 -3.32
C PRO A 32 15.86 -2.15 -4.35
N ARG A 33 16.85 -2.95 -3.99
CA ARG A 33 17.95 -3.33 -4.89
C ARG A 33 17.98 -4.85 -5.02
N ARG A 34 18.40 -5.32 -6.19
CA ARG A 34 18.67 -6.75 -6.38
C ARG A 34 19.97 -7.11 -5.68
N SER A 35 20.04 -8.31 -5.13
CA SER A 35 21.21 -8.88 -4.47
C SER A 35 22.49 -8.85 -5.32
N ASN A 36 22.35 -8.94 -6.65
CA ASN A 36 23.47 -8.94 -7.60
C ASN A 36 23.94 -7.54 -8.05
N ARG A 37 23.39 -6.44 -7.51
CA ARG A 37 23.84 -5.08 -7.85
C ARG A 37 25.25 -4.84 -7.34
N GLN A 38 26.03 -4.11 -8.13
CA GLN A 38 27.39 -3.73 -7.76
C GLN A 38 27.39 -2.43 -6.96
N VAL A 39 28.22 -2.42 -5.95
CA VAL A 39 28.53 -1.27 -5.09
C VAL A 39 30.04 -1.19 -4.92
N THR A 40 30.54 -0.01 -4.59
CA THR A 40 31.95 0.17 -4.22
C THR A 40 32.02 0.22 -2.69
N PHE A 41 32.63 -0.77 -2.11
CA PHE A 41 32.84 -0.88 -0.66
C PHE A 41 34.33 -1.07 -0.39
N GLU A 42 34.89 -0.23 0.47
CA GLU A 42 36.33 -0.22 0.82
C GLU A 42 37.29 -0.13 -0.40
N GLY A 43 36.84 0.54 -1.47
CA GLY A 43 37.59 0.71 -2.71
C GLY A 43 37.45 -0.43 -3.71
N GLU A 44 36.75 -1.48 -3.38
CA GLU A 44 36.52 -2.63 -4.25
C GLU A 44 35.08 -2.68 -4.76
N GLN A 45 34.92 -3.05 -6.04
CA GLN A 45 33.60 -3.30 -6.61
C GLN A 45 33.17 -4.72 -6.28
N GLN A 46 32.02 -4.84 -5.62
CA GLN A 46 31.45 -6.14 -5.27
C GLN A 46 29.93 -6.11 -5.34
N ARG A 47 29.32 -7.28 -5.32
CA ARG A 47 27.86 -7.41 -5.29
C ARG A 47 27.32 -7.12 -3.90
N VAL A 48 26.11 -6.56 -3.81
CA VAL A 48 25.47 -6.23 -2.53
C VAL A 48 25.35 -7.46 -1.62
N ASN A 49 25.00 -8.63 -2.16
CA ASN A 49 24.91 -9.86 -1.37
C ASN A 49 26.29 -10.38 -0.87
N ALA A 50 27.37 -10.02 -1.54
CA ALA A 50 28.69 -10.40 -1.06
C ALA A 50 29.11 -9.62 0.20
N LEU A 51 28.43 -8.51 0.50
CA LEU A 51 28.64 -7.75 1.73
C LEU A 51 28.16 -8.52 2.97
N GLU A 52 27.13 -9.37 2.85
CA GLU A 52 26.51 -10.07 3.99
C GLU A 52 27.50 -10.89 4.81
N GLU A 53 28.49 -11.49 4.15
CA GLU A 53 29.49 -12.34 4.82
C GLU A 53 30.51 -11.59 5.69
N GLY A 54 30.60 -10.25 5.53
CA GLY A 54 31.67 -9.45 6.17
C GLY A 54 31.18 -8.21 6.91
N ILE A 55 29.89 -8.05 7.15
CA ILE A 55 29.32 -6.88 7.82
C ILE A 55 28.77 -7.21 9.20
N ASP A 56 29.02 -6.32 10.16
CA ASP A 56 28.38 -6.38 11.47
C ASP A 56 26.98 -5.75 11.39
N THR A 57 25.96 -6.54 11.65
CA THR A 57 24.57 -6.10 11.71
C THR A 57 24.19 -5.65 13.11
N GLU A 58 23.25 -4.73 13.22
CA GLU A 58 22.65 -4.27 14.47
C GLU A 58 21.19 -4.72 14.51
N GLU A 59 20.82 -5.42 15.58
CA GLU A 59 19.42 -5.80 15.83
C GLU A 59 18.60 -4.57 16.18
N ARG A 60 17.45 -4.41 15.52
CA ARG A 60 16.48 -3.32 15.77
C ARG A 60 15.06 -3.80 15.61
N GLU A 61 14.24 -3.42 16.58
CA GLU A 61 12.79 -3.55 16.49
C GLU A 61 12.18 -2.37 15.71
N ILE A 62 11.39 -2.67 14.68
CA ILE A 62 10.70 -1.68 13.85
C ILE A 62 9.27 -2.17 13.64
N ASP A 63 8.29 -1.46 14.20
CA ASP A 63 6.85 -1.75 14.06
C ASP A 63 6.48 -3.20 14.44
N ASP A 64 6.97 -3.67 15.58
CA ASP A 64 6.79 -5.02 16.17
C ASP A 64 7.59 -6.15 15.45
N ASP A 65 8.35 -5.85 14.40
CA ASP A 65 9.22 -6.80 13.72
C ASP A 65 10.68 -6.60 14.11
N ILE A 66 11.44 -7.69 14.26
CA ILE A 66 12.87 -7.65 14.57
C ILE A 66 13.68 -7.78 13.28
N TYR A 67 14.62 -6.87 13.09
CA TYR A 67 15.51 -6.81 11.94
C TYR A 67 16.97 -6.80 12.34
N ASN A 68 17.79 -7.60 11.69
CA ASN A 68 19.24 -7.45 11.67
C ASN A 68 19.62 -6.48 10.55
N ILE A 69 20.11 -5.29 10.89
CA ILE A 69 20.30 -4.20 9.96
C ILE A 69 21.76 -3.79 9.84
N TRP A 70 22.23 -3.66 8.62
CA TRP A 70 23.44 -2.93 8.28
C TRP A 70 23.11 -1.75 7.37
N THR A 71 23.82 -0.63 7.55
CA THR A 71 23.61 0.56 6.71
C THR A 71 24.90 1.35 6.54
N LYS A 72 25.15 1.77 5.30
CA LYS A 72 26.29 2.63 4.96
C LYS A 72 25.97 3.49 3.74
N THR A 73 26.55 4.68 3.68
CA THR A 73 26.54 5.49 2.47
C THR A 73 27.75 5.11 1.63
N LEU A 74 27.51 4.73 0.38
CA LEU A 74 28.54 4.27 -0.53
C LEU A 74 28.12 4.46 -2.01
N PRO A 75 29.07 4.50 -2.94
CA PRO A 75 28.76 4.56 -4.36
C PRO A 75 28.05 3.29 -4.84
N VAL A 76 26.91 3.47 -5.47
CA VAL A 76 26.13 2.40 -6.13
C VAL A 76 26.33 2.54 -7.63
N LEU A 77 26.58 1.44 -8.33
CA LEU A 77 26.83 1.44 -9.78
C LEU A 77 25.71 2.17 -10.53
N GLN A 78 26.09 3.09 -11.41
CA GLN A 78 25.22 4.00 -12.18
C GLN A 78 24.49 5.06 -11.34
N LEU A 79 24.79 5.17 -10.06
CA LEU A 79 24.29 6.20 -9.16
C LEU A 79 25.49 6.71 -8.36
N ASP A 80 25.43 7.97 -7.93
CA ASP A 80 26.41 8.52 -6.99
C ASP A 80 26.29 7.87 -5.61
N GLU A 81 26.84 8.49 -4.59
CA GLU A 81 26.70 8.03 -3.22
C GLU A 81 25.23 7.91 -2.81
N ARG A 82 24.88 6.72 -2.33
CA ARG A 82 23.53 6.42 -1.83
C ARG A 82 23.63 5.73 -0.47
N ARG A 83 22.62 5.96 0.35
CA ARG A 83 22.49 5.18 1.57
C ARG A 83 21.95 3.82 1.21
N LEU A 84 22.76 2.80 1.47
CA LEU A 84 22.37 1.39 1.36
C LEU A 84 21.93 0.88 2.73
N VAL A 85 20.84 0.12 2.74
CA VAL A 85 20.34 -0.61 3.91
C VAL A 85 20.20 -2.06 3.51
N ILE A 86 20.81 -2.95 4.27
CA ILE A 86 20.62 -4.39 4.22
C ILE A 86 19.85 -4.74 5.48
N ALA A 87 18.67 -5.34 5.34
CA ALA A 87 17.81 -5.71 6.44
C ALA A 87 17.38 -7.16 6.30
N GLU A 88 17.70 -7.95 7.28
CA GLU A 88 17.27 -9.34 7.43
C GLU A 88 16.18 -9.42 8.48
N THR A 89 15.09 -10.14 8.19
CA THR A 89 13.98 -10.34 9.14
C THR A 89 14.03 -11.77 9.66
N GLU A 90 13.69 -11.96 10.93
CA GLU A 90 13.59 -13.27 11.57
C GLU A 90 12.21 -13.92 11.39
N ILE A 91 11.32 -13.32 10.59
CA ILE A 91 9.96 -13.83 10.41
C ILE A 91 9.99 -15.06 9.49
N GLU A 92 9.54 -16.20 10.02
CA GLU A 92 9.48 -17.50 9.32
C GLU A 92 8.57 -17.53 8.08
N ASP A 93 7.70 -16.53 7.91
CA ASP A 93 6.70 -16.47 6.82
C ASP A 93 7.26 -16.03 5.46
N ASP A 94 8.48 -15.52 5.38
CA ASP A 94 9.13 -15.07 4.13
C ASP A 94 10.28 -16.03 3.75
N GLU A 95 9.96 -17.31 3.58
CA GLU A 95 10.94 -18.38 3.29
C GLU A 95 11.77 -18.13 2.01
N GLU A 96 11.31 -17.26 1.08
CA GLU A 96 12.01 -17.07 -0.19
C GLU A 96 13.13 -16.02 -0.15
N ASN A 97 13.06 -14.97 0.70
CA ASN A 97 14.11 -13.95 0.82
C ASN A 97 14.05 -13.19 2.15
N PRO A 98 14.68 -13.70 3.21
CA PRO A 98 14.72 -13.01 4.51
C PRO A 98 15.51 -11.70 4.44
N VAL A 99 16.42 -11.55 3.45
CA VAL A 99 17.28 -10.38 3.31
C VAL A 99 16.75 -9.43 2.25
N LYS A 100 16.49 -8.18 2.66
CA LYS A 100 16.02 -7.09 1.78
C LYS A 100 17.09 -5.99 1.69
N TYR A 101 17.31 -5.48 0.48
CA TYR A 101 18.28 -4.44 0.18
C TYR A 101 17.54 -3.20 -0.27
N PHE A 102 17.83 -2.06 0.34
CA PHE A 102 17.24 -0.77 -0.01
C PHE A 102 18.33 0.25 -0.33
N ALA A 103 18.05 1.15 -1.27
CA ALA A 103 18.88 2.31 -1.51
C ALA A 103 18.00 3.57 -1.54
N THR A 104 18.62 4.70 -1.17
CA THR A 104 17.98 6.02 -1.19
C THR A 104 19.01 7.12 -1.39
N ASN A 105 18.61 8.24 -2.00
CA ASN A 105 19.39 9.47 -2.01
C ASN A 105 19.31 10.27 -0.70
N LYS A 106 18.41 9.89 0.20
CA LYS A 106 18.25 10.51 1.52
C LYS A 106 19.27 9.95 2.50
N ILE A 107 20.51 10.40 2.35
CA ILE A 107 21.67 9.86 3.09
C ILE A 107 21.56 10.03 4.61
N ASP A 108 20.83 11.05 5.09
CA ASP A 108 20.62 11.34 6.51
C ASP A 108 19.45 10.54 7.13
N ALA A 109 18.67 9.81 6.33
CA ALA A 109 17.57 9.04 6.85
C ALA A 109 18.04 7.84 7.67
N SER A 110 17.42 7.59 8.82
CA SER A 110 17.70 6.37 9.60
C SER A 110 17.20 5.13 8.86
N SER A 111 17.83 3.98 9.12
CA SER A 111 17.39 2.68 8.56
C SER A 111 15.94 2.37 8.91
N ALA A 112 15.53 2.63 10.16
CA ALA A 112 14.14 2.47 10.59
C ALA A 112 13.17 3.35 9.79
N HIS A 113 13.55 4.60 9.48
CA HIS A 113 12.73 5.47 8.64
C HIS A 113 12.61 4.92 7.21
N ILE A 114 13.69 4.39 6.65
CA ILE A 114 13.71 3.82 5.30
C ILE A 114 12.80 2.58 5.23
N ILE A 115 12.96 1.63 6.14
CA ILE A 115 12.17 0.39 6.21
C ILE A 115 10.69 0.72 6.42
N ARG A 116 10.36 1.54 7.45
CA ARG A 116 8.99 1.97 7.75
C ARG A 116 8.33 2.75 6.61
N SER A 117 9.09 3.56 5.88
CA SER A 117 8.56 4.29 4.73
C SER A 117 8.29 3.34 3.58
N TYR A 118 9.19 2.40 3.33
CA TYR A 118 9.05 1.46 2.24
C TYR A 118 7.90 0.46 2.47
N SER A 119 7.68 0.02 3.70
CA SER A 119 6.56 -0.88 4.03
C SER A 119 5.19 -0.28 3.67
N LYS A 120 5.07 1.06 3.63
CA LYS A 120 3.83 1.73 3.18
C LYS A 120 3.51 1.46 1.71
N ARG A 121 4.49 1.07 0.89
CA ARG A 121 4.27 0.72 -0.51
C ARG A 121 3.34 -0.48 -0.67
N TRP A 122 3.36 -1.40 0.30
CA TRP A 122 2.45 -2.56 0.32
C TRP A 122 0.96 -2.17 0.24
N ARG A 123 0.61 -0.97 0.70
CA ARG A 123 -0.76 -0.45 0.59
C ARG A 123 -1.25 -0.32 -0.86
N VAL A 124 -0.33 -0.10 -1.80
CA VAL A 124 -0.68 -0.05 -3.24
C VAL A 124 -1.06 -1.45 -3.73
N GLU A 125 -0.31 -2.47 -3.33
CA GLU A 125 -0.61 -3.86 -3.69
C GLU A 125 -1.92 -4.33 -3.06
N THR A 126 -2.13 -4.01 -1.77
CA THR A 126 -3.39 -4.29 -1.07
C THR A 126 -4.56 -3.58 -1.76
N PHE A 127 -4.40 -2.30 -2.16
CA PHE A 127 -5.44 -1.59 -2.89
C PHE A 127 -5.80 -2.31 -4.19
N PHE A 128 -4.82 -2.72 -4.98
CA PHE A 128 -5.10 -3.42 -6.24
C PHE A 128 -5.70 -4.82 -6.02
N GLY A 129 -5.26 -5.53 -4.99
CA GLY A 129 -5.85 -6.82 -4.59
C GLY A 129 -7.31 -6.66 -4.21
N ASP A 130 -7.58 -5.86 -3.19
CA ASP A 130 -8.92 -5.61 -2.66
C ASP A 130 -9.86 -5.04 -3.74
N SER A 131 -9.35 -4.10 -4.57
CA SER A 131 -10.15 -3.50 -5.64
C SER A 131 -10.53 -4.49 -6.72
N LYS A 132 -9.66 -5.44 -7.06
CA LYS A 132 -9.99 -6.51 -8.02
C LYS A 132 -10.98 -7.51 -7.45
N GLU A 133 -10.81 -7.89 -6.20
CA GLU A 133 -11.62 -8.93 -5.55
C GLU A 133 -12.98 -8.42 -5.12
N ASP A 134 -13.03 -7.22 -4.51
CA ASP A 134 -14.22 -6.71 -3.83
C ASP A 134 -14.88 -5.51 -4.50
N LEU A 135 -14.13 -4.69 -5.28
CA LEU A 135 -14.66 -3.50 -5.94
C LEU A 135 -14.83 -3.65 -7.46
N GLY A 136 -14.43 -4.79 -8.02
CA GLY A 136 -14.59 -5.08 -9.46
C GLY A 136 -13.61 -4.35 -10.38
N LEU A 137 -12.42 -3.97 -9.89
CA LEU A 137 -11.37 -3.33 -10.71
C LEU A 137 -11.00 -4.23 -11.88
N GLY A 138 -11.12 -3.70 -13.11
CA GLY A 138 -10.86 -4.44 -14.33
C GLY A 138 -12.06 -5.24 -14.84
N GLY A 139 -13.18 -5.27 -14.10
CA GLY A 139 -14.46 -5.85 -14.56
C GLY A 139 -15.35 -4.88 -15.35
N CYS A 140 -14.93 -3.63 -15.48
CA CYS A 140 -15.68 -2.61 -16.20
C CYS A 140 -15.65 -2.87 -17.70
N GLU A 141 -16.83 -3.03 -18.31
CA GLU A 141 -16.98 -3.24 -19.77
C GLU A 141 -16.98 -1.93 -20.58
N VAL A 142 -16.62 -0.82 -19.96
CA VAL A 142 -16.58 0.49 -20.62
C VAL A 142 -15.47 0.51 -21.67
N ARG A 143 -15.85 0.81 -22.92
CA ARG A 143 -14.96 0.74 -24.10
C ARG A 143 -14.22 2.04 -24.41
N ASN A 144 -14.47 3.12 -23.68
CA ASN A 144 -13.78 4.40 -23.88
C ASN A 144 -12.84 4.71 -22.71
N SER A 145 -11.76 5.47 -23.00
CA SER A 145 -10.73 5.83 -22.02
C SER A 145 -11.26 6.66 -20.85
N ASP A 146 -12.23 7.51 -21.13
CA ASP A 146 -12.79 8.42 -20.12
C ASP A 146 -13.61 7.64 -19.10
N GLY A 147 -14.45 6.70 -19.56
CA GLY A 147 -15.21 5.83 -18.69
C GLY A 147 -14.32 4.91 -17.84
N ALA A 148 -13.28 4.33 -18.44
CA ALA A 148 -12.31 3.55 -17.70
C ALA A 148 -11.58 4.39 -16.64
N SER A 149 -11.23 5.63 -16.97
CA SER A 149 -10.61 6.57 -16.02
C SER A 149 -11.55 6.92 -14.87
N ILE A 150 -12.83 7.15 -15.16
CA ILE A 150 -13.85 7.43 -14.14
C ILE A 150 -14.02 6.23 -13.21
N ASP A 151 -14.10 5.02 -13.76
CA ASP A 151 -14.23 3.78 -13.00
C ASP A 151 -13.05 3.62 -12.00
N TRP A 152 -11.84 3.83 -12.46
CA TRP A 152 -10.64 3.80 -11.61
C TRP A 152 -10.71 4.84 -10.47
N HIS A 153 -11.11 6.08 -10.77
CA HIS A 153 -11.21 7.12 -9.75
C HIS A 153 -12.31 6.81 -8.72
N LEU A 154 -13.44 6.25 -9.17
CA LEU A 154 -14.51 5.85 -8.26
C LEU A 154 -14.04 4.72 -7.32
N GLN A 155 -13.29 3.76 -7.81
CA GLN A 155 -12.77 2.68 -6.99
C GLN A 155 -11.72 3.18 -5.98
N MET A 156 -10.80 4.07 -6.40
CA MET A 156 -9.87 4.72 -5.49
C MET A 156 -10.59 5.54 -4.40
N LEU A 157 -11.64 6.27 -4.78
CA LEU A 157 -12.46 7.02 -3.82
C LEU A 157 -13.18 6.08 -2.87
N THR A 158 -13.76 4.99 -3.36
CA THR A 158 -14.47 3.99 -2.55
C THR A 158 -13.52 3.34 -1.54
N ASP A 159 -12.35 2.86 -1.97
CA ASP A 159 -11.33 2.32 -1.07
C ASP A 159 -10.92 3.34 0.01
N SER A 160 -10.69 4.58 -0.42
CA SER A 160 -10.31 5.65 0.51
C SER A 160 -11.39 5.94 1.55
N LEU A 161 -12.66 6.00 1.15
CA LEU A 161 -13.79 6.22 2.05
C LEU A 161 -13.98 5.06 3.02
N LEU A 162 -13.85 3.81 2.55
CA LEU A 162 -13.95 2.63 3.39
C LEU A 162 -12.84 2.62 4.45
N ARG A 163 -11.62 2.97 4.08
CA ARG A 163 -10.48 3.03 5.02
C ARG A 163 -10.59 4.19 6.01
N LEU A 164 -11.15 5.33 5.60
CA LEU A 164 -11.38 6.48 6.49
C LEU A 164 -12.56 6.22 7.45
N GLY A 165 -13.59 5.53 7.00
CA GLY A 165 -14.76 5.18 7.79
C GLY A 165 -14.53 4.03 8.79
N SER A 166 -13.39 3.36 8.71
CA SER A 166 -13.08 2.26 9.62
C SER A 166 -12.81 2.80 11.03
N PRO A 167 -13.59 2.38 12.03
CA PRO A 167 -13.27 2.71 13.41
C PRO A 167 -12.03 1.93 13.82
N SER A 168 -10.87 2.57 13.67
CA SER A 168 -9.61 2.31 14.36
C SER A 168 -9.02 0.89 14.40
N SER A 169 -7.73 0.88 14.41
CA SER A 169 -6.72 -0.01 15.03
C SER A 169 -7.14 -1.37 15.66
N VAL A 170 -8.38 -1.58 16.07
CA VAL A 170 -8.85 -2.84 16.64
C VAL A 170 -9.21 -3.85 15.55
N LEU A 171 -9.85 -3.41 14.47
CA LEU A 171 -10.17 -4.27 13.32
C LEU A 171 -8.91 -4.65 12.54
N GLU A 172 -7.97 -3.73 12.38
CA GLU A 172 -6.68 -4.00 11.73
C GLU A 172 -5.85 -5.06 12.45
N ARG A 173 -6.01 -5.21 13.77
CA ARG A 173 -5.32 -6.23 14.57
C ARG A 173 -5.99 -7.60 14.55
N LEU A 174 -7.28 -7.65 14.26
CA LEU A 174 -8.08 -8.88 14.37
C LEU A 174 -8.34 -9.57 13.02
N VAL A 175 -8.05 -8.89 11.91
CA VAL A 175 -8.41 -9.39 10.57
C VAL A 175 -7.16 -9.46 9.70
N PRO A 176 -6.88 -10.61 9.06
CA PRO A 176 -5.80 -10.72 8.07
C PRO A 176 -5.90 -9.64 7.01
N LYS A 177 -4.76 -9.09 6.56
CA LYS A 177 -4.67 -7.95 5.63
C LYS A 177 -5.53 -8.10 4.37
N ALA A 178 -5.66 -9.31 3.85
CA ALA A 178 -6.46 -9.62 2.66
C ALA A 178 -7.98 -9.53 2.85
N SER A 179 -8.47 -9.49 4.10
CA SER A 179 -9.91 -9.45 4.41
C SER A 179 -10.36 -8.13 5.02
N LEU A 180 -9.46 -7.14 5.13
CA LEU A 180 -9.77 -5.86 5.79
C LEU A 180 -10.89 -5.11 5.07
N LEU A 181 -10.84 -5.03 3.75
CA LEU A 181 -11.89 -4.35 2.96
C LEU A 181 -13.22 -5.08 3.11
N ARG A 182 -13.23 -6.41 3.03
CA ARG A 182 -14.43 -7.22 3.24
C ARG A 182 -15.01 -7.01 4.63
N ALA A 183 -14.18 -7.00 5.68
CA ALA A 183 -14.62 -6.72 7.05
C ALA A 183 -15.21 -5.31 7.18
N GLN A 184 -14.65 -4.31 6.50
CA GLN A 184 -15.17 -2.95 6.46
C GLN A 184 -16.52 -2.87 5.74
N LEU A 185 -16.68 -3.56 4.60
CA LEU A 185 -17.96 -3.65 3.90
C LEU A 185 -19.03 -4.34 4.75
N GLU A 186 -18.68 -5.46 5.41
CA GLU A 186 -19.58 -6.15 6.31
C GLU A 186 -19.97 -5.28 7.53
N HIS A 187 -19.03 -4.54 8.09
CA HIS A 187 -19.30 -3.61 9.20
C HIS A 187 -20.21 -2.47 8.73
N GLY A 188 -19.93 -1.84 7.60
CA GLY A 188 -20.76 -0.78 7.04
C GLY A 188 -22.18 -1.27 6.73
N LEU A 189 -22.32 -2.48 6.21
CA LEU A 189 -23.62 -3.10 6.00
C LEU A 189 -24.36 -3.33 7.31
N LYS A 190 -23.69 -3.87 8.33
CA LYS A 190 -24.26 -4.09 9.67
C LYS A 190 -24.72 -2.77 10.30
N GLU A 191 -23.90 -1.73 10.24
CA GLU A 191 -24.29 -0.39 10.73
C GLU A 191 -25.51 0.18 9.98
N THR A 192 -25.52 0.04 8.65
CA THR A 192 -26.66 0.47 7.83
C THR A 192 -27.92 -0.25 8.24
N VAL A 193 -27.87 -1.57 8.35
CA VAL A 193 -29.00 -2.40 8.79
C VAL A 193 -29.44 -1.99 10.20
N TYR A 194 -28.51 -1.81 11.14
CA TYR A 194 -28.83 -1.38 12.50
C TYR A 194 -29.52 0.00 12.51
N ASN A 195 -29.01 0.97 11.74
CA ASN A 195 -29.60 2.29 11.64
C ASN A 195 -30.99 2.27 11.02
N VAL A 196 -31.22 1.43 10.02
CA VAL A 196 -32.56 1.20 9.44
C VAL A 196 -33.51 0.63 10.48
N PHE A 197 -33.09 -0.39 11.24
CA PHE A 197 -33.93 -0.96 12.32
C PHE A 197 -34.19 0.05 13.44
N ALA A 198 -33.20 0.84 13.84
CA ALA A 198 -33.38 1.89 14.84
C ALA A 198 -34.39 2.95 14.36
N TRP A 199 -34.26 3.38 13.09
CA TRP A 199 -35.20 4.31 12.48
C TRP A 199 -36.60 3.74 12.38
N VAL A 200 -36.79 2.47 11.97
CA VAL A 200 -38.09 1.80 11.94
C VAL A 200 -38.70 1.73 13.34
N ARG A 201 -37.92 1.36 14.36
CA ARG A 201 -38.39 1.31 15.76
C ARG A 201 -38.89 2.67 16.26
N ASP A 202 -38.25 3.75 15.85
CA ASP A 202 -38.58 5.11 16.30
C ASP A 202 -39.79 5.72 15.54
N GLN A 203 -40.42 4.94 14.60
CA GLN A 203 -41.61 5.33 13.85
C GLN A 203 -42.87 4.53 14.25
N PRO A 204 -43.40 4.70 15.46
CA PRO A 204 -44.36 3.78 16.07
C PRO A 204 -45.74 3.69 15.37
N ASN A 205 -46.03 4.57 14.41
CA ASN A 205 -47.35 4.65 13.76
C ASN A 205 -47.34 4.33 12.26
N ARG A 206 -46.26 3.76 11.72
CA ARG A 206 -46.22 3.36 10.30
C ARG A 206 -46.49 1.86 10.15
N ASP A 207 -47.32 1.50 9.18
CA ASP A 207 -47.46 0.11 8.85
C ASP A 207 -46.23 -0.41 8.11
N LEU A 208 -46.02 -1.74 8.15
CA LEU A 208 -44.86 -2.38 7.52
C LEU A 208 -44.79 -2.15 6.01
N ASN A 209 -45.94 -2.06 5.34
CA ASN A 209 -46.01 -1.86 3.87
C ASN A 209 -45.62 -0.43 3.48
N GLY A 210 -45.96 0.56 4.32
CA GLY A 210 -45.52 1.94 4.11
C GLY A 210 -44.02 2.08 4.29
N LEU A 211 -43.43 1.40 5.28
CA LEU A 211 -41.98 1.38 5.52
C LEU A 211 -41.24 0.65 4.41
N MET A 212 -41.75 -0.47 3.93
CA MET A 212 -41.19 -1.21 2.79
C MET A 212 -41.21 -0.36 1.52
N GLY A 213 -42.28 0.38 1.24
CA GLY A 213 -42.37 1.29 0.12
C GLY A 213 -41.35 2.43 0.16
N GLU A 214 -41.09 3.00 1.36
CA GLU A 214 -40.06 4.03 1.51
C GLU A 214 -38.65 3.43 1.37
N MET A 215 -38.40 2.24 1.90
CA MET A 215 -37.14 1.51 1.71
C MET A 215 -36.93 1.18 0.22
N ASP A 216 -37.94 0.69 -0.48
CA ASP A 216 -37.88 0.45 -1.92
C ASP A 216 -37.54 1.74 -2.68
N HIS A 217 -38.09 2.86 -2.27
CA HIS A 217 -37.77 4.15 -2.89
C HIS A 217 -36.31 4.60 -2.62
N LEU A 218 -35.77 4.31 -1.43
CA LEU A 218 -34.39 4.63 -1.08
C LEU A 218 -33.37 3.70 -1.77
N PHE A 219 -33.70 2.42 -1.92
CA PHE A 219 -32.77 1.42 -2.44
C PHE A 219 -32.98 1.05 -3.91
N LEU A 220 -34.18 1.25 -4.49
CA LEU A 220 -34.50 0.89 -5.87
C LEU A 220 -34.29 2.01 -6.87
N HIS A 221 -34.06 3.25 -6.44
CA HIS A 221 -33.55 4.27 -7.36
C HIS A 221 -32.09 4.02 -7.79
N SER A 222 -31.41 3.03 -7.22
CA SER A 222 -30.14 2.52 -7.75
C SER A 222 -30.30 1.50 -8.90
N LYS A 223 -31.51 1.01 -9.17
CA LYS A 223 -31.78 0.05 -10.26
C LYS A 223 -32.39 0.68 -11.55
N GLY A 224 -32.36 2.00 -11.65
CA GLY A 224 -32.88 2.74 -12.79
C GLY A 224 -31.87 3.11 -13.85
N SER A 225 -30.98 2.19 -14.25
CA SER A 225 -30.30 2.32 -15.55
C SER A 225 -30.15 0.95 -16.21
N GLU A 226 -31.23 0.23 -16.34
CA GLU A 226 -31.40 -0.63 -17.52
C GLU A 226 -31.50 0.28 -18.73
N GLY A 227 -30.44 0.39 -19.51
CA GLY A 227 -30.45 1.12 -20.77
C GLY A 227 -29.21 1.95 -21.04
N CYS A 228 -28.07 1.29 -21.21
CA CYS A 228 -27.07 1.77 -22.15
C CYS A 228 -26.78 0.64 -23.14
N LEU A 229 -27.52 0.68 -24.25
CA LEU A 229 -27.14 0.08 -25.52
C LEU A 229 -25.86 0.74 -26.06
#